data_6d97532511ca719332cb95958cc6ee9a
#
_entry.id   6d97532511ca719332cb95958cc6ee9a
#
_cell.length_a   1.000
_cell.length_b   1.000
_cell.length_c   1.000
_cell.angle_alpha   90.00
_cell.angle_beta   90.00
_cell.angle_gamma   90.00
#
_symmetry.space_group_name_H-M   'P 1'
#
loop_
_entity.id
_entity.type
_entity.pdbx_description
1 polymer ?
#
loop_
_entity_poly.entity_id
_entity_poly.type
_entity_poly.pdbx_seq_one_letter_code
_entity_poly.pdbx_strand_id
1 'polypeptide(L)'
;MDKKRIFIVDDESGFTRLLKLTLEKSGNYEVLEENDGTKAWLKAREFKPDIIFLDIVMPKIDGGDVAQQIRSDPLLAKVTIIFLTAIVSRTETTHDIGGFPFLAKPVSLDAITRCITEHLAA
;
A
#
# COMPACT_ATOMS: atom_id res chain seq x y z
N MET A 1 -5.97 8.64 21.25
CA MET A 1 -4.93 7.83 20.60
C MET A 1 -5.02 8.00 19.11
N ASP A 2 -3.89 8.24 18.50
CA ASP A 2 -3.85 8.46 17.06
C ASP A 2 -4.08 7.16 16.30
N LYS A 3 -4.92 7.25 15.28
CA LYS A 3 -5.15 6.10 14.39
C LYS A 3 -3.95 5.92 13.48
N LYS A 4 -3.66 4.67 13.13
CA LYS A 4 -2.68 4.39 12.09
C LYS A 4 -3.24 4.81 10.74
N ARG A 5 -2.40 5.42 9.93
CA ARG A 5 -2.80 5.93 8.61
C ARG A 5 -2.38 4.97 7.53
N ILE A 6 -3.36 4.47 6.81
CA ILE A 6 -3.19 3.46 5.76
C ILE A 6 -3.52 4.11 4.41
N PHE A 7 -2.59 4.04 3.47
CA PHE A 7 -2.82 4.55 2.12
C PHE A 7 -2.86 3.37 1.15
N ILE A 8 -3.93 3.27 0.37
CA ILE A 8 -4.12 2.18 -0.58
C ILE A 8 -4.17 2.76 -1.98
N VAL A 9 -3.24 2.35 -2.82
CA VAL A 9 -3.10 2.80 -4.21
C VAL A 9 -3.31 1.61 -5.14
N ASP A 10 -4.44 1.60 -5.85
CA ASP A 10 -4.82 0.49 -6.73
C ASP A 10 -5.89 1.02 -7.67
N ASP A 11 -5.79 0.70 -8.95
CA ASP A 11 -6.74 1.20 -9.95
C ASP A 11 -8.13 0.54 -9.86
N GLU A 12 -8.27 -0.51 -9.05
CA GLU A 12 -9.55 -1.16 -8.84
C GLU A 12 -10.32 -0.47 -7.71
N SER A 13 -11.20 0.47 -8.05
CA SER A 13 -11.89 1.28 -7.06
C SER A 13 -12.80 0.48 -6.14
N GLY A 14 -13.39 -0.61 -6.63
CA GLY A 14 -14.21 -1.48 -5.78
C GLY A 14 -13.40 -2.12 -4.67
N PHE A 15 -12.17 -2.53 -4.99
CA PHE A 15 -11.26 -3.13 -4.02
C PHE A 15 -10.82 -2.12 -2.96
N THR A 16 -10.36 -0.94 -3.39
CA THR A 16 -9.87 0.07 -2.45
C THR A 16 -10.99 0.58 -1.54
N ARG A 17 -12.19 0.77 -2.10
CA ARG A 17 -13.33 1.22 -1.33
C ARG A 17 -13.73 0.20 -0.27
N LEU A 18 -13.76 -1.07 -0.63
CA LEU A 18 -14.12 -2.12 0.31
C LEU A 18 -13.10 -2.21 1.45
N LEU A 19 -11.83 -2.15 1.12
CA LEU A 19 -10.78 -2.17 2.14
C LEU A 19 -10.88 -0.96 3.07
N LYS A 20 -11.08 0.22 2.50
CA LYS A 20 -11.21 1.44 3.30
C LYS A 20 -12.35 1.32 4.31
N LEU A 21 -13.54 0.96 3.82
CA LEU A 21 -14.71 0.86 4.68
C LEU A 21 -14.52 -0.19 5.77
N THR A 22 -13.96 -1.33 5.41
CA THR A 22 -13.78 -2.42 6.36
C THR A 22 -12.72 -2.10 7.41
N LEU A 23 -11.60 -1.53 7.00
CA LEU A 23 -10.55 -1.16 7.95
C LEU A 23 -10.99 -0.04 8.89
N GLU A 24 -11.68 0.96 8.36
CA GLU A 24 -12.15 2.08 9.19
C GLU A 24 -13.22 1.67 10.18
N LYS A 25 -13.96 0.62 9.88
CA LYS A 25 -15.01 0.13 10.76
C LYS A 25 -14.48 -0.32 12.11
N SER A 26 -13.23 -0.77 12.17
CA SER A 26 -12.63 -1.18 13.43
C SER A 26 -12.36 -0.02 14.38
N GLY A 27 -12.28 1.20 13.85
CA GLY A 27 -11.95 2.38 14.64
C GLY A 27 -10.46 2.62 14.85
N ASN A 28 -9.60 1.69 14.39
CA ASN A 28 -8.16 1.76 14.63
C ASN A 28 -7.38 2.42 13.50
N TYR A 29 -8.00 2.61 12.34
CA TYR A 29 -7.30 3.07 11.14
C TYR A 29 -8.01 4.24 10.49
N GLU A 30 -7.20 5.14 9.92
CA GLU A 30 -7.64 6.18 9.01
C GLU A 30 -7.10 5.78 7.64
N VAL A 31 -7.98 5.66 6.63
CA VAL A 31 -7.60 5.09 5.33
C VAL A 31 -7.86 6.09 4.22
N LEU A 32 -6.86 6.31 3.38
CA LEU A 32 -7.00 7.06 2.14
C LEU A 32 -6.88 6.08 0.98
N GLU A 33 -7.74 6.19 -0.01
CA GLU A 33 -7.66 5.42 -1.23
C GLU A 33 -7.32 6.35 -2.40
N GLU A 34 -6.53 5.84 -3.35
CA GLU A 34 -6.21 6.54 -4.59
C GLU A 34 -6.19 5.52 -5.72
N ASN A 35 -6.96 5.81 -6.76
CA ASN A 35 -7.10 4.88 -7.89
C ASN A 35 -6.27 5.31 -9.12
N ASP A 36 -5.59 6.43 -9.03
CA ASP A 36 -4.70 6.93 -10.08
C ASP A 36 -3.27 7.01 -9.52
N GLY A 37 -2.40 6.11 -9.99
CA GLY A 37 -1.03 6.04 -9.47
C GLY A 37 -0.22 7.31 -9.69
N THR A 38 -0.58 8.12 -10.71
CA THR A 38 0.13 9.38 -10.95
C THR A 38 -0.08 10.41 -9.85
N LYS A 39 -1.12 10.23 -9.04
CA LYS A 39 -1.43 11.15 -7.93
C LYS A 39 -0.91 10.64 -6.58
N ALA A 40 -0.35 9.44 -6.56
CA ALA A 40 -0.02 8.77 -5.29
C ALA A 40 1.03 9.53 -4.48
N TRP A 41 2.09 10.00 -5.13
CA TRP A 41 3.16 10.67 -4.41
C TRP A 41 2.68 11.93 -3.68
N LEU A 42 1.95 12.82 -4.39
CA LEU A 42 1.44 14.04 -3.76
C LEU A 42 0.44 13.74 -2.65
N LYS A 43 -0.42 12.76 -2.86
CA LYS A 43 -1.38 12.35 -1.84
C LYS A 43 -0.68 11.78 -0.61
N ALA A 44 0.38 11.02 -0.80
CA ALA A 44 1.16 10.49 0.31
C ALA A 44 1.80 11.62 1.12
N ARG A 45 2.33 12.65 0.45
CA ARG A 45 2.91 13.78 1.15
C ARG A 45 1.89 14.50 2.03
N GLU A 46 0.67 14.68 1.53
CA GLU A 46 -0.39 15.35 2.27
C GLU A 46 -0.92 14.50 3.41
N PHE A 47 -1.14 13.21 3.15
CA PHE A 47 -1.76 12.31 4.10
C PHE A 47 -0.80 11.84 5.19
N LYS A 48 0.47 11.73 4.88
CA LYS A 48 1.52 11.22 5.79
C LYS A 48 1.18 9.83 6.33
N PRO A 49 1.08 8.84 5.44
CA PRO A 49 0.70 7.48 5.86
C PRO A 49 1.79 6.80 6.69
N ASP A 50 1.37 5.87 7.50
CA ASP A 50 2.28 4.96 8.20
C ASP A 50 2.67 3.79 7.31
N ILE A 51 1.76 3.36 6.44
CA ILE A 51 1.99 2.26 5.52
C ILE A 51 1.22 2.52 4.22
N ILE A 52 1.83 2.10 3.10
CA ILE A 52 1.23 2.22 1.77
C ILE A 52 1.12 0.83 1.16
N PHE A 53 -0.10 0.46 0.74
CA PHE A 53 -0.32 -0.73 -0.08
C PHE A 53 -0.43 -0.25 -1.53
N LEU A 54 0.42 -0.76 -2.39
CA LEU A 54 0.65 -0.19 -3.72
C LEU A 54 0.62 -1.27 -4.80
N ASP A 55 -0.38 -1.19 -5.67
CA ASP A 55 -0.49 -2.09 -6.83
C ASP A 55 0.68 -1.83 -7.78
N ILE A 56 1.26 -2.90 -8.32
CA ILE A 56 2.37 -2.78 -9.27
C ILE A 56 1.87 -2.42 -10.67
N VAL A 57 0.82 -3.09 -11.13
CA VAL A 57 0.34 -2.92 -12.51
C VAL A 57 -0.85 -1.98 -12.54
N MET A 58 -0.61 -0.74 -12.96
CA MET A 58 -1.65 0.28 -13.07
C MET A 58 -1.51 1.00 -14.41
N PRO A 59 -2.61 1.60 -14.92
CA PRO A 59 -2.51 2.47 -16.08
C PRO A 59 -1.62 3.67 -15.81
N LYS A 60 -0.94 4.17 -16.84
CA LYS A 60 -0.13 5.40 -16.84
C LYS A 60 1.21 5.31 -16.11
N ILE A 61 1.27 4.62 -14.96
CA ILE A 61 2.50 4.52 -14.18
C ILE A 61 2.48 3.19 -13.42
N ASP A 62 3.60 2.48 -13.36
CA ASP A 62 3.63 1.26 -12.58
C ASP A 62 4.00 1.53 -11.11
N GLY A 63 3.70 0.56 -10.25
CA GLY A 63 3.93 0.71 -8.82
C GLY A 63 5.40 0.87 -8.46
N GLY A 64 6.30 0.28 -9.24
CA GLY A 64 7.73 0.45 -9.00
C GLY A 64 8.17 1.90 -9.14
N ASP A 65 7.66 2.60 -10.15
CA ASP A 65 7.96 4.01 -10.35
C ASP A 65 7.38 4.86 -9.23
N VAL A 66 6.17 4.55 -8.78
CA VAL A 66 5.56 5.26 -7.66
C VAL A 66 6.39 5.06 -6.39
N ALA A 67 6.83 3.82 -6.14
CA ALA A 67 7.66 3.52 -4.98
C ALA A 67 8.97 4.30 -4.98
N GLN A 68 9.59 4.45 -6.16
CA GLN A 68 10.82 5.23 -6.28
C GLN A 68 10.58 6.71 -6.01
N GLN A 69 9.48 7.26 -6.51
CA GLN A 69 9.11 8.65 -6.22
C GLN A 69 8.97 8.87 -4.72
N ILE A 70 8.30 7.95 -4.04
CA ILE A 70 8.06 8.05 -2.61
C ILE A 70 9.37 7.91 -1.83
N ARG A 71 10.19 6.92 -2.17
CA ARG A 71 11.48 6.71 -1.49
C ARG A 71 12.45 7.88 -1.68
N SER A 72 12.35 8.59 -2.78
CA SER A 72 13.21 9.73 -3.07
C SER A 72 12.80 11.00 -2.33
N ASP A 73 11.61 11.00 -1.73
CA ASP A 73 11.12 12.15 -0.98
C ASP A 73 11.58 12.03 0.48
N PRO A 74 12.38 12.98 0.99
CA PRO A 74 12.86 12.90 2.37
C PRO A 74 11.75 12.81 3.42
N LEU A 75 10.57 13.36 3.12
CA LEU A 75 9.44 13.30 4.04
C LEU A 75 8.81 11.92 4.10
N LEU A 76 9.05 11.08 3.08
CA LEU A 76 8.42 9.77 2.94
C LEU A 76 9.45 8.63 2.89
N ALA A 77 10.72 8.93 3.11
CA ALA A 77 11.79 7.96 2.91
C ALA A 77 11.67 6.72 3.81
N LYS A 78 11.02 6.87 4.95
CA LYS A 78 10.90 5.78 5.94
C LYS A 78 9.52 5.13 5.98
N VAL A 79 8.59 5.55 5.12
CA VAL A 79 7.25 4.96 5.12
C VAL A 79 7.34 3.50 4.66
N THR A 80 6.54 2.64 5.27
CA THR A 80 6.50 1.24 4.87
C THR A 80 5.69 1.10 3.58
N ILE A 81 6.26 0.47 2.56
CA ILE A 81 5.58 0.22 1.28
C ILE A 81 5.46 -1.27 1.08
N ILE A 82 4.23 -1.74 0.86
CA ILE A 82 3.91 -3.14 0.58
C ILE A 82 3.30 -3.20 -0.81
N PHE A 83 3.92 -3.92 -1.73
CA PHE A 83 3.34 -4.09 -3.06
C PHE A 83 2.18 -5.06 -3.03
N LEU A 84 1.18 -4.78 -3.87
CA LEU A 84 0.08 -5.71 -4.16
C LEU A 84 0.26 -6.18 -5.60
N THR A 85 0.31 -7.49 -5.83
CA THR A 85 0.59 -7.98 -7.18
C THR A 85 -0.15 -9.27 -7.49
N ALA A 86 -0.71 -9.33 -8.71
CA ALA A 86 -1.26 -10.58 -9.25
C ALA A 86 -0.18 -11.41 -9.94
N ILE A 87 0.99 -10.82 -10.17
CA ILE A 87 2.09 -11.47 -10.90
C ILE A 87 3.13 -11.97 -9.91
N VAL A 88 3.00 -13.24 -9.53
CA VAL A 88 4.00 -13.89 -8.67
C VAL A 88 4.49 -15.11 -9.43
N SER A 89 5.78 -15.14 -9.73
CA SER A 89 6.38 -16.30 -10.37
C SER A 89 6.49 -17.43 -9.35
N ARG A 90 6.16 -18.66 -9.78
CA ARG A 90 6.29 -19.82 -8.92
C ARG A 90 7.74 -20.12 -8.53
N THR A 91 8.67 -19.60 -9.30
CA THR A 91 10.10 -19.81 -9.05
C THR A 91 10.67 -18.74 -8.11
N GLU A 92 9.93 -17.72 -7.81
CA GLU A 92 10.39 -16.70 -6.88
C GLU A 92 10.27 -17.19 -5.45
N THR A 93 11.43 -17.35 -4.83
CA THR A 93 11.52 -17.73 -3.43
C THR A 93 11.78 -16.50 -2.55
N THR A 94 11.89 -15.32 -3.18
CA THR A 94 12.16 -14.09 -2.46
C THR A 94 10.89 -13.57 -1.81
N HIS A 95 11.07 -12.91 -0.67
CA HIS A 95 9.96 -12.32 0.07
C HIS A 95 9.75 -10.86 -0.27
N ASP A 96 10.43 -10.36 -1.31
CA ASP A 96 10.32 -8.97 -1.70
C ASP A 96 10.42 -8.81 -3.22
N ILE A 97 10.02 -7.63 -3.69
CA ILE A 97 10.17 -7.19 -5.07
C ILE A 97 10.93 -5.89 -5.04
N GLY A 98 12.14 -5.89 -5.59
CA GLY A 98 12.98 -4.68 -5.60
C GLY A 98 13.29 -4.16 -4.20
N GLY A 99 13.37 -5.04 -3.21
CA GLY A 99 13.64 -4.66 -1.84
C GLY A 99 12.39 -4.33 -1.02
N PHE A 100 11.20 -4.42 -1.61
CA PHE A 100 9.94 -4.13 -0.93
C PHE A 100 9.14 -5.40 -0.70
N PRO A 101 8.56 -5.58 0.48
CA PRO A 101 7.67 -6.73 0.71
C PRO A 101 6.43 -6.62 -0.17
N PHE A 102 5.77 -7.75 -0.39
CA PHE A 102 4.56 -7.78 -1.23
C PHE A 102 3.52 -8.75 -0.68
N LEU A 103 2.27 -8.54 -1.11
CA LEU A 103 1.18 -9.48 -0.91
C LEU A 103 0.62 -9.87 -2.27
N ALA A 104 0.38 -11.16 -2.47
CA ALA A 104 -0.17 -11.67 -3.72
C ALA A 104 -1.68 -11.48 -3.76
N LYS A 105 -2.20 -11.06 -4.91
CA LYS A 105 -3.65 -10.99 -5.15
C LYS A 105 -4.18 -12.37 -5.50
N PRO A 106 -5.40 -12.72 -5.11
CA PRO A 106 -6.36 -11.89 -4.37
C PRO A 106 -5.96 -11.75 -2.91
N VAL A 107 -6.06 -10.53 -2.37
CA VAL A 107 -5.62 -10.22 -1.03
C VAL A 107 -6.81 -10.24 -0.09
N SER A 108 -6.71 -11.00 1.00
CA SER A 108 -7.75 -11.05 2.01
C SER A 108 -7.59 -9.91 3.00
N LEU A 109 -8.68 -9.56 3.67
CA LEU A 109 -8.63 -8.57 4.75
C LEU A 109 -7.70 -9.03 5.86
N ASP A 110 -7.69 -10.33 6.16
CA ASP A 110 -6.80 -10.88 7.19
C ASP A 110 -5.33 -10.68 6.82
N ALA A 111 -4.98 -10.87 5.55
CA ALA A 111 -3.60 -10.66 5.10
C ALA A 111 -3.20 -9.20 5.25
N ILE A 112 -4.08 -8.28 4.90
CA ILE A 112 -3.84 -6.84 5.04
C ILE A 112 -3.65 -6.47 6.51
N THR A 113 -4.56 -6.92 7.37
CA THR A 113 -4.52 -6.59 8.80
C THR A 113 -3.27 -7.15 9.46
N ARG A 114 -2.91 -8.39 9.13
CA ARG A 114 -1.70 -9.01 9.66
C ARG A 114 -0.46 -8.26 9.22
N CYS A 115 -0.43 -7.84 7.96
CA CYS A 115 0.67 -7.07 7.41
C CYS A 115 0.84 -5.74 8.14
N ILE A 116 -0.26 -5.05 8.40
CA ILE A 116 -0.23 -3.79 9.16
C ILE A 116 0.36 -4.04 10.55
N THR A 117 -0.12 -5.07 11.23
CA THR A 117 0.34 -5.39 12.58
C THR A 117 1.82 -5.73 12.59
N GLU A 118 2.28 -6.53 11.64
CA GLU A 118 3.68 -6.96 11.59
C GLU A 118 4.64 -5.81 11.30
N HIS A 119 4.24 -4.86 10.46
CA HIS A 119 5.12 -3.78 10.02
C HIS A 119 5.01 -2.53 10.88
N LEU A 120 3.90 -2.34 11.58
CA LEU A 120 3.67 -1.14 12.40
C LEU A 120 3.60 -1.45 13.89
N ALA A 121 3.94 -2.65 14.30
CA ALA A 121 4.02 -2.98 15.71
C ALA A 121 5.12 -2.12 16.36
N ALA A 122 4.74 -1.37 17.33
CA ALA A 122 5.67 -0.48 18.01
C ALA A 122 6.62 -1.26 18.89
#